data_d5da41bdd8341745fbaf9aef3e6cb30e
#
_entry.id   d5da41bdd8341745fbaf9aef3e6cb30e
#
_cell.length_a   1.000
_cell.length_b   1.000
_cell.length_c   1.000
_cell.angle_alpha   90.00
_cell.angle_beta   90.00
_cell.angle_gamma   90.00
#
_symmetry.space_group_name_H-M   'P 1'
#
loop_
_entity.id
_entity.type
_entity.pdbx_description
1 polymer ?
#
loop_
_entity_poly.entity_id
_entity_poly.type
_entity_poly.pdbx_seq_one_letter_code
_entity_poly.pdbx_strand_id
1 'polypeptide(L)'
;MSLSPGTRLGPYEIVEPIGSGGMGDVYRARDTRLERDVAVKVLPERVARDAEARMRFEREAKAVAALTHPNILAIHDYGSEGGSAFSVTELLEGETLRRRINAGAMPWRKAAEIGAAIADGLAAAHAKGIIHRDLKPENIFLTTDGRVKILDFGIAQLVRADPPPPSDTDPTALPTAPMKTDPGSVIGTAGYMAPEQLR
;
A
#
# COMPACT_ATOMS: atom_id res chain seq x y z
N MET A 1 -8.27 13.08 -8.72
CA MET A 1 -9.33 12.90 -9.76
C MET A 1 -9.43 11.41 -10.05
N SER A 2 -10.62 10.82 -10.00
CA SER A 2 -10.81 9.41 -10.40
C SER A 2 -10.68 9.29 -11.92
N LEU A 3 -9.97 8.24 -12.37
CA LEU A 3 -9.84 7.95 -13.80
C LEU A 3 -11.12 7.31 -14.32
N SER A 4 -11.51 7.69 -15.54
CA SER A 4 -12.67 7.11 -16.22
C SER A 4 -12.29 5.83 -16.99
N PRO A 5 -13.22 4.89 -17.19
CA PRO A 5 -13.02 3.76 -18.10
C PRO A 5 -12.53 4.24 -19.46
N GLY A 6 -11.59 3.50 -20.07
CA GLY A 6 -10.92 3.84 -21.31
C GLY A 6 -9.73 4.79 -21.18
N THR A 7 -9.48 5.38 -19.98
CA THR A 7 -8.24 6.16 -19.75
C THR A 7 -7.02 5.25 -19.89
N ARG A 8 -5.96 5.74 -20.54
CA ARG A 8 -4.73 4.98 -20.69
C ARG A 8 -3.62 5.52 -19.80
N LEU A 9 -2.92 4.61 -19.15
CA LEU A 9 -1.66 4.85 -18.44
C LEU A 9 -0.60 3.94 -19.08
N GLY A 10 0.15 4.48 -20.05
CA GLY A 10 1.01 3.68 -20.92
C GLY A 10 0.22 2.58 -21.64
N PRO A 11 0.62 1.30 -21.50
CA PRO A 11 -0.08 0.18 -22.13
C PRO A 11 -1.30 -0.31 -21.34
N TYR A 12 -1.61 0.30 -20.21
CA TYR A 12 -2.70 -0.12 -19.32
C TYR A 12 -3.95 0.71 -19.59
N GLU A 13 -5.03 0.07 -20.00
CA GLU A 13 -6.33 0.71 -20.24
C GLU A 13 -7.25 0.45 -19.04
N ILE A 14 -7.69 1.52 -18.39
CA ILE A 14 -8.56 1.45 -17.21
C ILE A 14 -9.92 0.87 -17.61
N VAL A 15 -10.37 -0.15 -16.88
CA VAL A 15 -11.67 -0.80 -17.07
C VAL A 15 -12.67 -0.28 -16.06
N GLU A 16 -12.35 -0.38 -14.76
CA GLU A 16 -13.26 0.02 -13.68
C GLU A 16 -12.49 0.28 -12.37
N PRO A 17 -13.00 1.12 -11.48
CA PRO A 17 -12.45 1.25 -10.12
C PRO A 17 -12.79 0.00 -9.30
N ILE A 18 -11.82 -0.51 -8.52
CA ILE A 18 -11.99 -1.67 -7.62
C ILE A 18 -11.71 -1.35 -6.16
N GLY A 19 -11.15 -0.16 -5.88
CA GLY A 19 -10.90 0.31 -4.52
C GLY A 19 -10.45 1.77 -4.49
N SER A 20 -10.71 2.43 -3.36
CA SER A 20 -10.22 3.78 -3.09
C SER A 20 -9.82 3.92 -1.64
N GLY A 21 -8.82 4.74 -1.35
CA GLY A 21 -8.35 4.97 0.02
C GLY A 21 -7.30 6.06 0.12
N GLY A 22 -6.82 6.30 1.34
CA GLY A 22 -5.83 7.34 1.61
C GLY A 22 -4.49 7.18 0.87
N MET A 23 -4.23 6.00 0.31
CA MET A 23 -3.03 5.65 -0.44
C MET A 23 -3.23 5.67 -1.96
N GLY A 24 -4.36 6.18 -2.44
CA GLY A 24 -4.70 6.27 -3.85
C GLY A 24 -5.90 5.40 -4.24
N ASP A 25 -6.23 5.50 -5.52
CA ASP A 25 -7.32 4.75 -6.13
C ASP A 25 -6.76 3.51 -6.85
N VAL A 26 -7.47 2.40 -6.76
CA VAL A 26 -7.10 1.13 -7.40
C VAL A 26 -8.13 0.80 -8.47
N TYR A 27 -7.65 0.47 -9.66
CA TYR A 27 -8.45 0.17 -10.83
C TYR A 27 -8.12 -1.21 -11.35
N ARG A 28 -9.13 -1.92 -11.86
CA ARG A 28 -8.91 -2.99 -12.83
C ARG A 28 -8.53 -2.35 -14.15
N ALA A 29 -7.50 -2.86 -14.78
CA ALA A 29 -7.03 -2.38 -16.08
C ALA A 29 -6.63 -3.56 -16.98
N ARG A 30 -6.65 -3.33 -18.30
CA ARG A 30 -6.17 -4.27 -19.30
C ARG A 30 -4.75 -3.91 -19.72
N ASP A 31 -3.79 -4.80 -19.49
CA ASP A 31 -2.47 -4.73 -20.14
C ASP A 31 -2.63 -5.13 -21.61
N THR A 32 -2.57 -4.14 -22.50
CA THR A 32 -2.83 -4.33 -23.92
C THR A 32 -1.69 -5.02 -24.67
N ARG A 33 -0.49 -5.10 -24.06
CA ARG A 33 0.68 -5.81 -24.62
C ARG A 33 0.65 -7.30 -24.32
N LEU A 34 0.25 -7.66 -23.09
CA LEU A 34 0.24 -9.04 -22.61
C LEU A 34 -1.18 -9.63 -22.59
N GLU A 35 -2.18 -8.86 -23.01
CA GLU A 35 -3.60 -9.25 -23.07
C GLU A 35 -4.14 -9.87 -21.78
N ARG A 36 -3.75 -9.29 -20.63
CA ARG A 36 -4.17 -9.77 -19.31
C ARG A 36 -4.78 -8.64 -18.49
N ASP A 37 -5.61 -9.00 -17.53
CA ASP A 37 -6.12 -8.07 -16.54
C ASP A 37 -5.11 -7.89 -15.41
N VAL A 38 -4.98 -6.66 -14.93
CA VAL A 38 -4.06 -6.24 -13.87
C VAL A 38 -4.77 -5.28 -12.92
N ALA A 39 -4.23 -5.08 -11.73
CA ALA A 39 -4.62 -3.98 -10.86
C ALA A 39 -3.64 -2.82 -11.03
N VAL A 40 -4.17 -1.61 -11.22
CA VAL A 40 -3.39 -0.37 -11.32
C VAL A 40 -3.74 0.51 -10.14
N LYS A 41 -2.76 0.77 -9.27
CA LYS A 41 -2.88 1.68 -8.14
C LYS A 41 -2.30 3.03 -8.53
N VAL A 42 -3.16 4.06 -8.56
CA VAL A 42 -2.77 5.44 -8.88
C VAL A 42 -2.53 6.19 -7.59
N LEU A 43 -1.35 6.77 -7.46
CA LEU A 43 -0.97 7.50 -6.25
C LEU A 43 -1.67 8.86 -6.17
N PRO A 44 -1.89 9.39 -4.95
CA PRO A 44 -2.43 10.72 -4.77
C PRO A 44 -1.58 11.78 -5.47
N GLU A 45 -2.23 12.79 -6.07
CA GLU A 45 -1.59 13.84 -6.86
C GLU A 45 -0.46 14.58 -6.10
N ARG A 46 -0.61 14.74 -4.77
CA ARG A 46 0.43 15.31 -3.91
C ARG A 46 1.76 14.55 -3.97
N VAL A 47 1.70 13.20 -4.09
CA VAL A 47 2.90 12.35 -4.21
C VAL A 47 3.46 12.43 -5.63
N ALA A 48 2.57 12.48 -6.63
CA ALA A 48 2.97 12.59 -8.02
C ALA A 48 3.69 13.92 -8.34
N ARG A 49 3.36 15.01 -7.63
CA ARG A 49 3.98 16.33 -7.79
C ARG A 49 5.32 16.49 -7.06
N ASP A 50 5.57 15.71 -6.02
CA ASP A 50 6.82 15.74 -5.26
C ASP A 50 7.86 14.81 -5.90
N ALA A 51 8.94 15.41 -6.44
CA ALA A 51 10.00 14.67 -7.11
C ALA A 51 10.73 13.70 -6.18
N GLU A 52 10.94 14.08 -4.92
CA GLU A 52 11.60 13.24 -3.92
C GLU A 52 10.71 12.07 -3.51
N ALA A 53 9.41 12.30 -3.31
CA ALA A 53 8.44 11.25 -3.05
C ALA A 53 8.35 10.26 -4.21
N ARG A 54 8.39 10.72 -5.47
CA ARG A 54 8.42 9.83 -6.65
C ARG A 54 9.69 8.97 -6.69
N MET A 55 10.86 9.57 -6.46
CA MET A 55 12.13 8.82 -6.45
C MET A 55 12.15 7.75 -5.34
N ARG A 56 11.62 8.07 -4.16
CA ARG A 56 11.45 7.10 -3.08
C ARG A 56 10.49 5.98 -3.50
N PHE A 57 9.33 6.33 -4.06
CA PHE A 57 8.36 5.36 -4.57
C PHE A 57 8.97 4.39 -5.59
N GLU A 58 9.68 4.90 -6.59
CA GLU A 58 10.35 4.07 -7.59
C GLU A 58 11.38 3.12 -6.97
N ARG A 59 12.16 3.62 -6.01
CA ARG A 59 13.17 2.80 -5.32
C ARG A 59 12.51 1.67 -4.51
N GLU A 60 11.43 1.97 -3.79
CA GLU A 60 10.69 0.97 -3.00
C GLU A 60 9.94 -0.01 -3.90
N ALA A 61 9.29 0.48 -4.96
CA ALA A 61 8.65 -0.38 -5.94
C ALA A 61 9.63 -1.38 -6.58
N LYS A 62 10.84 -0.92 -6.94
CA LYS A 62 11.92 -1.79 -7.46
C LYS A 62 12.34 -2.83 -6.44
N ALA A 63 12.49 -2.45 -5.17
CA ALA A 63 12.89 -3.38 -4.12
C ALA A 63 11.82 -4.46 -3.89
N VAL A 64 10.55 -4.07 -3.86
CA VAL A 64 9.42 -5.02 -3.68
C VAL A 64 9.22 -5.88 -4.94
N ALA A 65 9.38 -5.32 -6.14
CA ALA A 65 9.30 -6.08 -7.40
C ALA A 65 10.34 -7.22 -7.48
N ALA A 66 11.46 -7.11 -6.76
CA ALA A 66 12.44 -8.18 -6.62
C ALA A 66 12.02 -9.30 -5.66
N LEU A 67 10.90 -9.14 -4.94
CA LEU A 67 10.32 -10.17 -4.09
C LEU A 67 9.43 -11.09 -4.92
N THR A 68 9.86 -12.31 -5.11
CA THR A 68 9.01 -13.37 -5.71
C THR A 68 8.64 -14.35 -4.61
N HIS A 69 7.39 -14.27 -4.12
CA HIS A 69 6.91 -15.14 -3.06
C HIS A 69 5.39 -15.35 -3.20
N PRO A 70 4.85 -16.57 -2.98
CA PRO A 70 3.42 -16.84 -3.13
C PRO A 70 2.54 -15.99 -2.21
N ASN A 71 3.04 -15.60 -1.04
CA ASN A 71 2.30 -14.80 -0.05
C ASN A 71 2.58 -13.29 -0.14
N ILE A 72 3.27 -12.80 -1.16
CA ILE A 72 3.50 -11.38 -1.42
C ILE A 72 2.81 -11.00 -2.72
N LEU A 73 2.15 -9.84 -2.76
CA LEU A 73 1.55 -9.29 -3.98
C LEU A 73 2.65 -9.01 -5.02
N ALA A 74 2.51 -9.59 -6.21
CA ALA A 74 3.47 -9.40 -7.28
C ALA A 74 3.30 -8.02 -7.93
N ILE A 75 4.37 -7.23 -7.97
CA ILE A 75 4.44 -5.99 -8.73
C ILE A 75 4.94 -6.34 -10.14
N HIS A 76 4.17 -5.95 -11.15
CA HIS A 76 4.49 -6.20 -12.56
C HIS A 76 5.19 -5.02 -13.22
N ASP A 77 4.80 -3.80 -12.82
CA ASP A 77 5.32 -2.57 -13.42
C ASP A 77 5.05 -1.36 -12.52
N TYR A 78 5.68 -0.25 -12.81
CA TYR A 78 5.40 1.06 -12.24
C TYR A 78 5.69 2.13 -13.30
N GLY A 79 5.02 3.28 -13.20
CA GLY A 79 5.21 4.34 -14.15
C GLY A 79 4.67 5.69 -13.68
N SER A 80 4.88 6.69 -14.52
CA SER A 80 4.23 8.00 -14.38
C SER A 80 3.78 8.49 -15.72
N GLU A 81 2.53 8.96 -15.82
CA GLU A 81 1.95 9.49 -17.04
C GLU A 81 0.92 10.57 -16.71
N GLY A 82 0.89 11.65 -17.48
CA GLY A 82 -0.05 12.75 -17.27
C GLY A 82 0.03 13.40 -15.87
N GLY A 83 1.20 13.33 -15.20
CA GLY A 83 1.36 13.82 -13.82
C GLY A 83 0.87 12.85 -12.75
N SER A 84 0.41 11.67 -13.11
CA SER A 84 0.01 10.60 -12.19
C SER A 84 1.10 9.54 -12.09
N ALA A 85 1.51 9.18 -10.89
CA ALA A 85 2.38 8.04 -10.64
C ALA A 85 1.51 6.81 -10.31
N PHE A 86 1.89 5.64 -10.80
CA PHE A 86 1.11 4.41 -10.61
C PHE A 86 1.99 3.18 -10.48
N SER A 87 1.46 2.16 -9.82
CA SER A 87 2.02 0.80 -9.80
C SER A 87 1.03 -0.18 -10.39
N VAL A 88 1.56 -1.21 -11.03
CA VAL A 88 0.79 -2.29 -11.66
C VAL A 88 1.10 -3.61 -10.94
N THR A 89 0.07 -4.32 -10.53
CA THR A 89 0.20 -5.57 -9.78
C THR A 89 -0.66 -6.67 -10.39
N GLU A 90 -0.47 -7.89 -9.92
CA GLU A 90 -1.44 -8.95 -10.19
C GLU A 90 -2.83 -8.52 -9.72
N LEU A 91 -3.87 -8.85 -10.50
CA LEU A 91 -5.25 -8.65 -10.09
C LEU A 91 -5.66 -9.81 -9.18
N LEU A 92 -6.13 -9.50 -7.98
CA LEU A 92 -6.58 -10.50 -7.01
C LEU A 92 -8.11 -10.56 -6.95
N GLU A 93 -8.66 -11.77 -6.84
CA GLU A 93 -10.06 -12.02 -6.56
C GLU A 93 -10.22 -12.54 -5.13
N GLY A 94 -11.10 -11.93 -4.35
CA GLY A 94 -11.31 -12.29 -2.94
C GLY A 94 -11.65 -11.12 -2.05
N GLU A 95 -11.18 -11.13 -0.82
CA GLU A 95 -11.45 -10.09 0.16
C GLU A 95 -10.24 -9.81 1.07
N THR A 96 -10.22 -8.62 1.69
CA THR A 96 -9.22 -8.32 2.72
C THR A 96 -9.50 -9.09 4.01
N LEU A 97 -8.46 -9.39 4.78
CA LEU A 97 -8.62 -10.00 6.11
C LEU A 97 -9.49 -9.12 7.03
N ARG A 98 -9.46 -7.79 6.87
CA ARG A 98 -10.34 -6.87 7.60
C ARG A 98 -11.82 -7.18 7.32
N ARG A 99 -12.20 -7.29 6.05
CA ARG A 99 -13.56 -7.63 5.65
C ARG A 99 -13.96 -8.99 6.20
N ARG A 100 -13.07 -9.97 6.12
CA ARG A 100 -13.31 -11.32 6.65
C ARG A 100 -13.51 -11.32 8.17
N ILE A 101 -12.71 -10.55 8.95
CA ILE A 101 -12.86 -10.41 10.39
C ILE A 101 -14.21 -9.76 10.74
N ASN A 102 -14.60 -8.71 10.02
CA ASN A 102 -15.85 -8.00 10.25
C ASN A 102 -17.09 -8.86 9.91
N ALA A 103 -16.95 -9.86 9.03
CA ALA A 103 -18.02 -10.81 8.71
C ALA A 103 -18.28 -11.86 9.84
N GLY A 104 -17.43 -11.90 10.86
CA GLY A 104 -17.60 -12.75 12.04
C GLY A 104 -16.36 -13.59 12.37
N ALA A 105 -16.46 -14.34 13.47
CA ALA A 105 -15.39 -15.19 13.96
C ALA A 105 -14.98 -16.24 12.92
N MET A 106 -13.70 -16.59 12.91
CA MET A 106 -13.20 -17.70 12.11
C MET A 106 -12.66 -18.82 12.99
N PRO A 107 -12.66 -20.08 12.53
CA PRO A 107 -12.04 -21.19 13.24
C PRO A 107 -10.56 -20.88 13.53
N TRP A 108 -10.10 -21.23 14.75
CA TRP A 108 -8.72 -20.94 15.16
C TRP A 108 -7.66 -21.56 14.22
N ARG A 109 -7.96 -22.73 13.65
CA ARG A 109 -7.06 -23.40 12.69
C ARG A 109 -6.86 -22.54 11.45
N LYS A 110 -7.95 -21.94 10.92
CA LYS A 110 -7.87 -21.03 9.76
C LYS A 110 -7.10 -19.76 10.09
N ALA A 111 -7.30 -19.21 11.28
CA ALA A 111 -6.51 -18.07 11.76
C ALA A 111 -5.01 -18.41 11.85
N ALA A 112 -4.66 -19.61 12.34
CA ALA A 112 -3.27 -20.05 12.40
C ALA A 112 -2.65 -20.25 11.00
N GLU A 113 -3.39 -20.83 10.04
CA GLU A 113 -2.94 -20.98 8.66
C GLU A 113 -2.66 -19.61 8.01
N ILE A 114 -3.56 -18.65 8.19
CA ILE A 114 -3.37 -17.28 7.68
C ILE A 114 -2.14 -16.64 8.34
N GLY A 115 -1.98 -16.78 9.67
CA GLY A 115 -0.83 -16.27 10.40
C GLY A 115 0.50 -16.88 9.92
N ALA A 116 0.54 -18.19 9.67
CA ALA A 116 1.70 -18.87 9.14
C ALA A 116 2.08 -18.36 7.74
N ALA A 117 1.10 -18.19 6.84
CA ALA A 117 1.33 -17.66 5.50
C ALA A 117 1.83 -16.20 5.51
N ILE A 118 1.33 -15.36 6.44
CA ILE A 118 1.83 -14.00 6.64
C ILE A 118 3.28 -14.05 7.12
N ALA A 119 3.60 -14.88 8.12
CA ALA A 119 4.95 -15.00 8.67
C ALA A 119 5.96 -15.46 7.61
N ASP A 120 5.57 -16.40 6.75
CA ASP A 120 6.39 -16.90 5.65
C ASP A 120 6.71 -15.79 4.62
N GLY A 121 5.70 -15.03 4.19
CA GLY A 121 5.90 -13.87 3.31
C GLY A 121 6.78 -12.78 3.93
N LEU A 122 6.58 -12.47 5.23
CA LEU A 122 7.42 -11.50 5.94
C LEU A 122 8.87 -11.99 6.08
N ALA A 123 9.09 -13.28 6.35
CA ALA A 123 10.44 -13.86 6.44
C ALA A 123 11.17 -13.72 5.12
N ALA A 124 10.51 -13.98 3.98
CA ALA A 124 11.08 -13.80 2.65
C ALA A 124 11.48 -12.33 2.36
N ALA A 125 10.65 -11.36 2.79
CA ALA A 125 10.94 -9.94 2.65
C ALA A 125 12.10 -9.51 3.57
N HIS A 126 12.09 -9.95 4.84
CA HIS A 126 13.13 -9.64 5.82
C HIS A 126 14.49 -10.20 5.41
N ALA A 127 14.56 -11.38 4.80
CA ALA A 127 15.79 -11.95 4.26
C ALA A 127 16.45 -11.05 3.18
N LYS A 128 15.65 -10.15 2.56
CA LYS A 128 16.13 -9.14 1.61
C LYS A 128 16.23 -7.73 2.21
N GLY A 129 16.13 -7.60 3.53
CA GLY A 129 16.18 -6.32 4.24
C GLY A 129 14.95 -5.42 4.04
N ILE A 130 13.83 -5.98 3.55
CA ILE A 130 12.60 -5.22 3.29
C ILE A 130 11.64 -5.41 4.45
N ILE A 131 11.27 -4.32 5.12
CA ILE A 131 10.32 -4.30 6.24
C ILE A 131 9.00 -3.72 5.76
N HIS A 132 7.86 -4.33 6.15
CA HIS A 132 6.54 -3.91 5.70
C HIS A 132 6.08 -2.55 6.27
N ARG A 133 6.35 -2.27 7.53
CA ARG A 133 6.09 -1.01 8.26
C ARG A 133 4.62 -0.59 8.45
N ASP A 134 3.67 -1.17 7.73
CA ASP A 134 2.21 -0.88 7.87
C ASP A 134 1.40 -2.20 7.80
N LEU A 135 1.84 -3.22 8.55
CA LEU A 135 1.14 -4.50 8.57
C LEU A 135 -0.16 -4.37 9.37
N LYS A 136 -1.28 -4.62 8.71
CA LYS A 136 -2.64 -4.55 9.27
C LYS A 136 -3.59 -5.42 8.46
N PRO A 137 -4.77 -5.78 8.99
CA PRO A 137 -5.71 -6.65 8.28
C PRO A 137 -6.19 -6.13 6.92
N GLU A 138 -6.17 -4.81 6.70
CA GLU A 138 -6.47 -4.18 5.41
C GLU A 138 -5.43 -4.52 4.33
N ASN A 139 -4.17 -4.75 4.74
CA ASN A 139 -3.05 -5.07 3.88
C ASN A 139 -2.79 -6.58 3.76
N ILE A 140 -3.73 -7.41 4.22
CA ILE A 140 -3.74 -8.86 4.02
C ILE A 140 -4.96 -9.21 3.16
N PHE A 141 -4.73 -9.91 2.07
CA PHE A 141 -5.78 -10.33 1.14
C PHE A 141 -5.93 -11.85 1.13
N LEU A 142 -7.17 -12.30 1.21
CA LEU A 142 -7.53 -13.71 1.12
C LEU A 142 -8.13 -13.95 -0.25
N THR A 143 -7.45 -14.71 -1.08
CA THR A 143 -7.89 -14.98 -2.44
C THR A 143 -8.97 -16.06 -2.48
N THR A 144 -9.79 -16.06 -3.52
CA THR A 144 -10.86 -17.06 -3.73
C THR A 144 -10.34 -18.48 -3.86
N ASP A 145 -9.08 -18.65 -4.34
CA ASP A 145 -8.39 -19.94 -4.41
C ASP A 145 -7.68 -20.34 -3.09
N GLY A 146 -7.93 -19.58 -2.01
CA GLY A 146 -7.50 -19.91 -0.64
C GLY A 146 -6.10 -19.45 -0.24
N ARG A 147 -5.39 -18.70 -1.10
CA ARG A 147 -4.08 -18.13 -0.79
C ARG A 147 -4.18 -16.86 0.04
N VAL A 148 -3.11 -16.56 0.75
CA VAL A 148 -2.93 -15.30 1.49
C VAL A 148 -1.91 -14.45 0.76
N LYS A 149 -2.21 -13.17 0.54
CA LYS A 149 -1.31 -12.20 -0.08
C LYS A 149 -1.10 -11.00 0.84
N ILE A 150 0.15 -10.63 1.07
CA ILE A 150 0.53 -9.39 1.75
C ILE A 150 0.59 -8.29 0.69
N LEU A 151 -0.17 -7.22 0.91
CA LEU A 151 -0.26 -6.05 0.03
C LEU A 151 0.65 -4.92 0.54
N ASP A 152 0.97 -3.97 -0.34
CA ASP A 152 1.50 -2.64 0.00
C ASP A 152 2.74 -2.60 0.93
N PHE A 153 3.78 -3.39 0.65
CA PHE A 153 5.07 -3.26 1.33
C PHE A 153 5.62 -1.84 1.21
N GLY A 154 5.86 -1.19 2.36
CA GLY A 154 6.65 0.05 2.47
C GLY A 154 6.12 1.32 1.78
N ILE A 155 5.30 1.18 0.74
CA ILE A 155 4.78 2.28 -0.10
C ILE A 155 3.96 3.30 0.72
N ALA A 156 3.42 2.89 1.85
CA ALA A 156 2.58 3.72 2.72
C ALA A 156 3.32 4.89 3.39
N GLN A 157 4.62 4.78 3.65
CA GLN A 157 5.39 5.87 4.25
C GLN A 157 5.67 7.03 3.29
N LEU A 158 5.61 6.78 1.99
CA LEU A 158 5.80 7.84 0.98
C LEU A 158 4.62 8.82 0.93
N VAL A 159 3.44 8.35 1.34
CA VAL A 159 2.24 9.18 1.41
C VAL A 159 2.19 10.01 2.68
N ARG A 160 2.93 9.62 3.71
CA ARG A 160 3.15 10.39 4.93
C ARG A 160 4.46 11.18 4.78
N ALA A 161 4.40 12.33 4.11
CA ALA A 161 5.48 13.29 4.20
C ALA A 161 5.64 13.66 5.68
N ASP A 162 6.77 13.31 6.27
CA ASP A 162 7.18 13.91 7.53
C ASP A 162 7.19 15.44 7.33
N PRO A 163 6.66 16.24 8.26
CA PRO A 163 6.89 17.66 8.20
C PRO A 163 8.41 17.89 8.12
N PRO A 164 8.89 18.88 7.34
CA PRO A 164 10.31 19.19 7.25
C PRO A 164 10.86 19.35 8.66
N PRO A 165 12.08 18.86 8.95
CA PRO A 165 12.69 19.07 10.25
C PRO A 165 12.64 20.57 10.57
N PRO A 166 12.32 20.94 11.82
CA PRO A 166 12.27 22.35 12.18
C PRO A 166 13.61 22.99 11.78
N SER A 167 13.53 24.03 10.96
CA SER A 167 14.70 24.80 10.57
C SER A 167 15.34 25.34 11.86
N ASP A 168 16.61 25.02 12.08
CA ASP A 168 17.44 25.49 13.19
C ASP A 168 17.62 27.03 13.13
N THR A 169 16.60 27.77 13.53
CA THR A 169 16.69 29.22 13.70
C THR A 169 15.70 29.71 14.77
N ASP A 170 15.70 29.06 15.94
CA ASP A 170 15.43 29.78 17.21
C ASP A 170 15.63 28.86 18.44
N PRO A 171 16.66 29.05 19.26
CA PRO A 171 16.91 28.20 20.42
C PRO A 171 16.04 28.51 21.66
N THR A 172 15.00 29.34 21.57
CA THR A 172 14.17 29.76 22.70
C THR A 172 12.69 29.45 22.62
N ALA A 173 12.21 28.77 21.62
CA ALA A 173 10.82 28.34 21.54
C ALA A 173 10.61 26.93 22.13
N LEU A 174 10.30 26.84 23.42
CA LEU A 174 9.70 25.67 24.05
C LEU A 174 8.31 25.45 23.44
N PRO A 175 8.01 24.32 22.78
CA PRO A 175 6.67 24.04 22.27
C PRO A 175 5.78 23.54 23.40
N THR A 176 5.12 24.45 24.11
CA THR A 176 3.95 24.17 24.95
C THR A 176 2.69 24.52 24.18
N ALA A 177 2.38 23.72 23.15
CA ALA A 177 1.06 23.72 22.55
C ALA A 177 0.58 22.26 22.47
N PRO A 178 -0.59 21.91 23.08
CA PRO A 178 -1.18 20.58 22.86
C PRO A 178 -1.53 20.45 21.40
N MET A 179 -1.04 19.37 20.74
CA MET A 179 -1.50 18.96 19.42
C MET A 179 -3.02 18.85 19.47
N LYS A 180 -3.71 19.77 18.78
CA LYS A 180 -5.14 19.62 18.50
C LYS A 180 -5.28 18.43 17.54
N THR A 181 -5.59 17.28 18.09
CA THR A 181 -6.15 16.16 17.35
C THR A 181 -7.54 16.55 16.90
N ASP A 182 -7.73 16.78 15.62
CA ASP A 182 -9.08 16.84 15.05
C ASP A 182 -9.80 15.52 15.35
N PRO A 183 -11.00 15.56 15.96
CA PRO A 183 -11.76 14.34 16.26
C PRO A 183 -12.27 13.76 14.93
N GLY A 184 -11.58 12.76 14.35
CA GLY A 184 -12.02 12.05 13.16
C GLY A 184 -10.93 11.47 12.26
N SER A 185 -9.65 11.79 12.47
CA SER A 185 -8.57 11.44 11.49
C SER A 185 -7.60 10.34 11.93
N VAL A 186 -7.69 9.78 13.13
CA VAL A 186 -6.68 8.82 13.68
C VAL A 186 -7.26 7.44 13.97
N ILE A 187 -8.40 7.07 13.40
CA ILE A 187 -9.04 5.80 13.69
C ILE A 187 -8.63 4.77 12.63
N GLY A 188 -7.60 3.95 12.93
CA GLY A 188 -7.36 2.73 12.20
C GLY A 188 -5.93 2.20 12.21
N THR A 189 -4.93 3.01 12.03
CA THR A 189 -3.54 2.53 11.87
C THR A 189 -2.79 2.44 13.20
N ALA A 190 -3.05 3.33 14.16
CA ALA A 190 -2.34 3.39 15.45
C ALA A 190 -2.39 2.09 16.26
N GLY A 191 -3.47 1.32 16.17
CA GLY A 191 -3.62 0.05 16.89
C GLY A 191 -2.72 -1.10 16.42
N TYR A 192 -2.01 -0.93 15.29
CA TYR A 192 -1.09 -1.92 14.71
C TYR A 192 0.35 -1.42 14.62
N MET A 193 0.62 -0.20 15.08
CA MET A 193 1.97 0.36 15.06
C MET A 193 2.82 -0.23 16.19
N ALA A 194 4.07 -0.52 15.90
CA ALA A 194 5.05 -0.83 16.92
C ALA A 194 5.36 0.42 17.76
N PRO A 195 5.70 0.27 19.06
CA PRO A 195 5.96 1.42 19.95
C PRO A 195 7.05 2.37 19.40
N GLU A 196 8.05 1.86 18.72
CA GLU A 196 9.11 2.64 18.09
C GLU A 196 8.63 3.48 16.89
N GLN A 197 7.48 3.17 16.30
CA GLN A 197 6.87 3.93 15.21
C GLN A 197 6.02 5.13 15.71
N LEU A 198 5.80 5.21 17.04
CA LEU A 198 5.04 6.26 17.69
C LEU A 198 5.95 7.34 18.30
N ARG A 199 7.27 7.19 18.17
CA ARG A 199 8.30 8.14 18.64
C ARG A 199 8.80 8.98 17.47
#